data_153b442464df9d27fd3950565e0c21b7
#
_entry.id   153b442464df9d27fd3950565e0c21b7
#
_cell.length_a   1.000
_cell.length_b   1.000
_cell.length_c   1.000
_cell.angle_alpha   90.00
_cell.angle_beta   90.00
_cell.angle_gamma   90.00
#
_symmetry.space_group_name_H-M   'P 1'
#
loop_
_entity.id
_entity.type
_entity.pdbx_description
1 polymer ?
#
loop_
_entity_poly.entity_id
_entity_poly.type
_entity_poly.pdbx_seq_one_letter_code
_entity_poly.pdbx_strand_id
1 'polypeptide(L)'
;MNEQNTNQNSNANKGYKKFNKNNSNHQQGNSSSTKKSGVRRRGHRPRTNKPAHDGRSKAEIPPVPEGTIRIIPLGGVEQIGQNMTAIEMGNDIIVIDAGFQFKEESTPGIDYILPNTRYLEDRKDKIRAMFVTHGHLDHIGAIPYIIEKIGSPKIYTRQFGAIMIQKRQEEFPQVKKPEIITLDGDETIAISDNFKIETFPISHAIPDSMGLIIHTPIGDIAFIEDVRVDNIEGVPTDVEIEQYKRFKGKEFLLLTMDSTSVEKPGWSLSEQIVVENIEQIMKEVKGRLIVGTFASQVERIKAMIESATKLGKKVVIEGRSMKTSVEIIKHLKLIDTSCVIPITEMESVAPDKLVMIVTGGQGEEFAALNRMATKSHKQVTLRKEDTILLSSSIIPTNFTAVTKLKDLLYRTDARIITYVDAEVHASGHGSRE
;
A
#
# COMPACT_ATOMS: atom_id res chain seq x y z
N MET A 1 -66.31 10.51 26.16
CA MET A 1 -66.77 9.15 25.93
C MET A 1 -65.53 8.32 25.91
N ASN A 2 -65.10 7.88 27.07
CA ASN A 2 -65.27 6.53 27.64
C ASN A 2 -64.67 5.47 26.76
N GLU A 3 -63.81 4.63 27.14
CA GLU A 3 -63.28 4.08 28.43
C GLU A 3 -62.28 2.99 27.97
N GLN A 4 -61.11 2.92 28.59
CA GLN A 4 -60.74 1.92 29.62
C GLN A 4 -60.77 0.48 29.10
N ASN A 5 -59.80 -0.31 29.25
CA ASN A 5 -59.02 -0.88 30.37
C ASN A 5 -58.44 -2.19 29.84
N THR A 6 -57.51 -2.82 30.25
CA THR A 6 -56.65 -3.13 31.39
C THR A 6 -55.78 -4.32 31.09
N ASN A 7 -54.54 -4.29 31.55
CA ASN A 7 -53.78 -5.32 32.31
C ASN A 7 -53.82 -6.79 31.86
N GLN A 8 -52.74 -7.53 31.80
CA GLN A 8 -51.80 -7.94 32.85
C GLN A 8 -50.71 -8.89 32.30
N ASN A 9 -49.53 -8.65 32.80
CA ASN A 9 -48.53 -9.57 33.38
C ASN A 9 -48.43 -11.04 32.92
N SER A 10 -47.21 -11.47 32.58
CA SER A 10 -46.45 -12.32 33.51
C SER A 10 -45.04 -12.62 33.04
N ASN A 11 -44.13 -12.48 33.97
CA ASN A 11 -42.76 -12.91 34.05
C ASN A 11 -42.49 -14.37 33.61
N ALA A 12 -41.36 -14.63 33.00
CA ALA A 12 -40.51 -15.78 33.33
C ALA A 12 -39.07 -15.59 32.94
N ASN A 13 -38.33 -15.37 33.96
CA ASN A 13 -36.86 -15.39 34.07
C ASN A 13 -36.39 -16.83 34.23
N LYS A 14 -35.32 -17.24 33.58
CA LYS A 14 -34.39 -18.41 33.85
C LYS A 14 -33.36 -18.43 32.74
N GLY A 15 -32.05 -18.37 32.91
CA GLY A 15 -31.24 -18.73 34.04
C GLY A 15 -29.96 -19.30 33.47
N TYR A 16 -28.86 -18.58 33.64
CA TYR A 16 -27.51 -19.05 33.34
C TYR A 16 -27.17 -20.31 34.12
N LYS A 17 -26.55 -21.32 33.47
CA LYS A 17 -25.79 -22.38 34.16
C LYS A 17 -24.35 -22.43 33.67
N LYS A 18 -23.47 -22.01 34.56
CA LYS A 18 -22.05 -22.36 34.59
C LYS A 18 -21.90 -23.86 34.83
N PHE A 19 -20.97 -24.52 34.15
CA PHE A 19 -20.46 -25.81 34.56
C PHE A 19 -19.00 -25.64 35.02
N ASN A 20 -18.82 -25.97 36.29
CA ASN A 20 -17.53 -26.07 36.97
C ASN A 20 -17.18 -27.53 37.17
N LYS A 21 -15.86 -27.80 37.20
CA LYS A 21 -15.17 -29.05 37.47
C LYS A 21 -15.61 -29.69 38.79
N ASN A 22 -15.57 -31.04 38.92
CA ASN A 22 -14.63 -31.75 39.80
C ASN A 22 -14.81 -33.27 39.79
N ASN A 23 -13.66 -33.91 39.88
CA ASN A 23 -13.28 -35.27 40.33
C ASN A 23 -14.24 -35.99 41.27
N SER A 24 -14.32 -37.34 41.12
CA SER A 24 -13.72 -38.27 42.10
C SER A 24 -14.06 -39.76 41.81
N ASN A 25 -13.07 -40.58 42.11
CA ASN A 25 -12.99 -42.03 42.20
C ASN A 25 -14.22 -42.75 42.74
N HIS A 26 -14.50 -44.00 42.27
CA HIS A 26 -14.45 -45.17 43.17
C HIS A 26 -14.38 -46.54 42.43
N GLN A 27 -13.77 -47.46 43.10
CA GLN A 27 -13.30 -48.78 42.78
C GLN A 27 -14.40 -49.87 42.81
N GLN A 28 -13.95 -51.05 42.34
CA GLN A 28 -14.37 -52.44 42.61
C GLN A 28 -15.31 -53.06 41.59
N GLY A 29 -15.12 -54.22 41.04
CA GLY A 29 -14.18 -55.31 41.27
C GLY A 29 -14.71 -56.59 40.57
N ASN A 30 -13.79 -57.49 40.30
CA ASN A 30 -13.97 -58.96 40.05
C ASN A 30 -14.32 -59.43 38.63
N SER A 31 -13.44 -60.05 38.05
CA SER A 31 -12.88 -61.41 37.91
C SER A 31 -13.32 -62.15 36.66
N SER A 32 -12.47 -62.57 35.79
CA SER A 32 -11.96 -63.90 35.54
C SER A 32 -11.45 -64.12 34.10
N SER A 33 -10.29 -64.78 34.10
CA SER A 33 -9.74 -65.75 33.16
C SER A 33 -9.13 -65.30 31.80
N THR A 34 -7.80 -65.26 31.86
CA THR A 34 -6.82 -65.93 30.96
C THR A 34 -7.04 -65.92 29.45
N LYS A 35 -6.13 -65.17 28.79
CA LYS A 35 -5.24 -65.76 27.78
C LYS A 35 -4.04 -64.80 27.50
N LYS A 36 -2.82 -65.32 27.74
CA LYS A 36 -1.56 -64.68 27.41
C LYS A 36 -1.42 -64.58 25.89
N SER A 37 -1.27 -63.36 25.38
CA SER A 37 -0.63 -63.11 24.09
C SER A 37 0.39 -62.01 24.27
N GLY A 38 1.65 -62.32 23.95
CA GLY A 38 2.81 -61.48 24.17
C GLY A 38 2.78 -60.20 23.31
N VAL A 39 2.71 -59.06 23.96
CA VAL A 39 2.91 -57.78 23.33
C VAL A 39 4.40 -57.43 23.31
N ARG A 40 5.02 -57.56 22.15
CA ARG A 40 6.36 -57.02 21.88
C ARG A 40 6.33 -55.52 22.11
N ARG A 41 7.02 -55.03 23.12
CA ARG A 41 7.37 -53.62 23.31
C ARG A 41 8.19 -53.15 22.11
N ARG A 42 7.56 -52.41 21.20
CA ARG A 42 8.28 -51.61 20.17
C ARG A 42 8.99 -50.47 20.91
N GLY A 43 10.32 -50.51 20.90
CA GLY A 43 11.17 -49.44 21.41
C GLY A 43 10.86 -48.12 20.67
N HIS A 44 10.68 -47.04 21.44
CA HIS A 44 10.62 -45.70 20.91
C HIS A 44 12.01 -45.38 20.30
N ARG A 45 12.09 -45.39 18.97
CA ARG A 45 13.17 -44.71 18.24
C ARG A 45 12.90 -43.22 18.32
N PRO A 46 13.88 -42.38 18.72
CA PRO A 46 13.74 -40.95 18.65
C PRO A 46 13.48 -40.55 17.17
N ARG A 47 12.38 -39.86 16.92
CA ARG A 47 12.14 -39.19 15.63
C ARG A 47 13.20 -38.10 15.49
N THR A 48 14.22 -38.36 14.70
CA THR A 48 15.05 -37.29 14.18
C THR A 48 14.13 -36.44 13.26
N ASN A 49 13.84 -35.22 13.70
CA ASN A 49 13.23 -34.22 12.84
C ASN A 49 14.24 -33.84 11.74
N LYS A 50 14.33 -34.66 10.70
CA LYS A 50 14.86 -34.17 9.43
C LYS A 50 13.78 -33.25 8.86
N PRO A 51 14.12 -32.02 8.44
CA PRO A 51 13.17 -31.19 7.71
C PRO A 51 12.66 -32.02 6.53
N ALA A 52 11.34 -32.01 6.32
CA ALA A 52 10.73 -32.67 5.18
C ALA A 52 11.41 -32.12 3.93
N HIS A 53 12.17 -32.98 3.24
CA HIS A 53 12.68 -32.67 1.93
C HIS A 53 11.43 -32.51 1.05
N ASP A 54 11.14 -31.28 0.63
CA ASP A 54 10.17 -31.00 -0.41
C ASP A 54 10.66 -31.76 -1.65
N GLY A 55 9.95 -32.85 -1.97
CA GLY A 55 10.33 -33.79 -3.05
C GLY A 55 10.17 -33.22 -4.46
N ARG A 56 10.06 -31.90 -4.58
CA ARG A 56 10.18 -31.22 -5.87
C ARG A 56 11.65 -31.24 -6.27
N SER A 57 11.97 -31.95 -7.32
CA SER A 57 13.27 -31.84 -8.00
C SER A 57 13.53 -30.35 -8.22
N LYS A 58 14.67 -29.81 -7.74
CA LYS A 58 15.11 -28.46 -8.14
C LYS A 58 15.18 -28.50 -9.67
N ALA A 59 14.22 -27.84 -10.33
CA ALA A 59 14.36 -27.59 -11.76
C ALA A 59 15.68 -26.86 -11.93
N GLU A 60 16.60 -27.45 -12.65
CA GLU A 60 17.90 -26.86 -12.92
C GLU A 60 17.66 -25.69 -13.86
N ILE A 61 17.84 -24.47 -13.39
CA ILE A 61 17.69 -23.26 -14.20
C ILE A 61 18.98 -23.13 -15.00
N PRO A 62 18.91 -23.24 -16.35
CA PRO A 62 20.10 -23.17 -17.18
C PRO A 62 20.78 -21.80 -17.04
N PRO A 63 22.11 -21.74 -17.26
CA PRO A 63 22.81 -20.45 -17.30
C PRO A 63 22.22 -19.55 -18.38
N VAL A 64 22.43 -18.24 -18.24
CA VAL A 64 22.03 -17.25 -19.26
C VAL A 64 23.01 -17.45 -20.46
N PRO A 65 22.49 -17.69 -21.67
CA PRO A 65 23.34 -17.78 -22.83
C PRO A 65 24.13 -16.48 -23.09
N GLU A 66 25.33 -16.58 -23.63
CA GLU A 66 26.13 -15.41 -23.98
C GLU A 66 25.37 -14.49 -24.96
N GLY A 67 25.48 -13.18 -24.78
CA GLY A 67 24.78 -12.19 -25.60
C GLY A 67 23.26 -12.15 -25.44
N THR A 68 22.72 -12.71 -24.36
CA THR A 68 21.28 -12.67 -24.06
C THR A 68 21.00 -12.03 -22.70
N ILE A 69 19.79 -11.52 -22.54
CA ILE A 69 19.27 -11.02 -21.29
C ILE A 69 18.15 -11.94 -20.81
N ARG A 70 18.13 -12.22 -19.50
CA ARG A 70 17.03 -12.91 -18.85
C ARG A 70 16.29 -11.93 -17.96
N ILE A 71 14.99 -11.79 -18.18
CA ILE A 71 14.07 -11.03 -17.33
C ILE A 71 13.28 -12.01 -16.47
N ILE A 72 13.28 -11.78 -15.16
CA ILE A 72 12.71 -12.70 -14.18
C ILE A 72 11.75 -11.92 -13.30
N PRO A 73 10.45 -11.89 -13.59
CA PRO A 73 9.45 -11.41 -12.66
C PRO A 73 9.42 -12.33 -11.43
N LEU A 74 9.65 -11.78 -10.27
CA LEU A 74 9.57 -12.47 -8.98
C LEU A 74 8.25 -12.19 -8.25
N GLY A 75 7.50 -11.24 -8.76
CA GLY A 75 6.16 -10.80 -8.39
C GLY A 75 5.75 -9.60 -9.24
N GLY A 76 4.48 -9.18 -9.14
CA GLY A 76 3.95 -8.00 -9.84
C GLY A 76 3.41 -8.26 -11.25
N VAL A 77 3.67 -9.43 -11.86
CA VAL A 77 3.14 -9.78 -13.19
C VAL A 77 1.89 -10.63 -13.03
N GLU A 78 0.81 -10.27 -13.74
CA GLU A 78 -0.54 -10.86 -13.64
C GLU A 78 -1.18 -10.71 -12.24
N GLN A 79 -0.67 -9.78 -11.43
CA GLN A 79 -1.17 -9.48 -10.09
C GLN A 79 -0.84 -8.05 -9.66
N ILE A 80 -1.52 -7.54 -8.65
CA ILE A 80 -1.22 -6.24 -8.03
C ILE A 80 -0.42 -6.48 -6.74
N GLY A 81 0.70 -5.76 -6.61
CA GLY A 81 1.62 -5.90 -5.47
C GLY A 81 2.72 -6.92 -5.69
N GLN A 82 3.60 -7.09 -4.72
CA GLN A 82 4.82 -7.90 -4.80
C GLN A 82 5.77 -7.48 -5.92
N ASN A 83 5.72 -6.22 -6.37
CA ASN A 83 6.52 -5.78 -7.50
C ASN A 83 8.01 -6.05 -7.24
N MET A 84 8.57 -6.93 -8.04
CA MET A 84 9.98 -7.28 -7.99
C MET A 84 10.39 -7.98 -9.27
N THR A 85 11.32 -7.38 -9.99
CA THR A 85 11.87 -7.93 -11.24
C THR A 85 13.39 -7.99 -11.17
N ALA A 86 13.97 -9.09 -11.58
CA ALA A 86 15.41 -9.23 -11.77
C ALA A 86 15.76 -9.27 -13.26
N ILE A 87 16.83 -8.59 -13.64
CA ILE A 87 17.37 -8.62 -14.99
C ILE A 87 18.81 -9.14 -14.92
N GLU A 88 19.09 -10.26 -15.59
CA GLU A 88 20.37 -10.94 -15.58
C GLU A 88 20.99 -10.93 -16.98
N MET A 89 22.26 -10.53 -17.05
CA MET A 89 23.11 -10.64 -18.23
C MET A 89 24.51 -11.13 -17.84
N GLY A 90 24.92 -12.25 -18.33
CA GLY A 90 26.22 -12.85 -17.97
C GLY A 90 26.33 -13.13 -16.47
N ASN A 91 27.25 -12.44 -15.79
CA ASN A 91 27.48 -12.58 -14.36
C ASN A 91 26.92 -11.42 -13.53
N ASP A 92 26.08 -10.58 -14.12
CA ASP A 92 25.53 -9.43 -13.45
C ASP A 92 24.01 -9.51 -13.38
N ILE A 93 23.48 -9.17 -12.23
CA ILE A 93 22.03 -9.07 -11.97
C ILE A 93 21.75 -7.68 -11.38
N ILE A 94 20.75 -7.01 -11.91
CA ILE A 94 20.11 -5.88 -11.27
C ILE A 94 18.71 -6.28 -10.83
N VAL A 95 18.25 -5.71 -9.71
CA VAL A 95 16.92 -5.95 -9.16
C VAL A 95 16.16 -4.63 -9.20
N ILE A 96 14.90 -4.68 -9.62
CA ILE A 96 14.00 -3.52 -9.64
C ILE A 96 12.86 -3.82 -8.70
N ASP A 97 12.68 -2.94 -7.71
CA ASP A 97 11.71 -3.00 -6.64
C ASP A 97 11.80 -4.26 -5.74
N ALA A 98 11.12 -4.20 -4.61
CA ALA A 98 10.98 -5.28 -3.64
C ALA A 98 9.74 -5.05 -2.78
N GLY A 99 8.59 -5.16 -3.39
CA GLY A 99 7.30 -4.93 -2.79
C GLY A 99 6.70 -6.12 -2.08
N PHE A 100 5.61 -5.90 -1.39
CA PHE A 100 4.75 -6.96 -0.89
C PHE A 100 3.31 -6.78 -1.41
N GLN A 101 2.53 -7.86 -1.39
CA GLN A 101 1.09 -7.81 -1.61
C GLN A 101 0.38 -7.83 -0.26
N PHE A 102 -0.63 -6.96 -0.10
CA PHE A 102 -1.49 -6.97 1.08
C PHE A 102 -2.36 -8.23 1.12
N LYS A 103 -2.78 -8.59 2.32
CA LYS A 103 -3.69 -9.72 2.53
C LYS A 103 -5.00 -9.56 1.76
N GLU A 104 -5.54 -10.68 1.32
CA GLU A 104 -6.86 -10.78 0.73
C GLU A 104 -7.78 -11.65 1.59
N GLU A 105 -9.09 -11.59 1.36
CA GLU A 105 -10.06 -12.48 2.03
C GLU A 105 -9.77 -13.96 1.74
N SER A 106 -9.17 -14.25 0.57
CA SER A 106 -8.76 -15.59 0.15
C SER A 106 -7.59 -16.16 0.95
N THR A 107 -6.86 -15.31 1.71
CA THR A 107 -5.66 -15.69 2.47
C THR A 107 -5.80 -15.41 3.98
N PRO A 108 -6.73 -16.08 4.68
CA PRO A 108 -6.95 -15.83 6.10
C PRO A 108 -5.71 -16.18 6.95
N GLY A 109 -5.37 -15.29 7.88
CA GLY A 109 -4.21 -15.47 8.78
C GLY A 109 -2.86 -15.10 8.18
N ILE A 110 -2.85 -14.52 6.97
CA ILE A 110 -1.66 -13.95 6.33
C ILE A 110 -1.80 -12.44 6.37
N ASP A 111 -0.75 -11.73 6.76
CA ASP A 111 -0.74 -10.27 6.79
C ASP A 111 -0.32 -9.67 5.45
N TYR A 112 0.66 -10.29 4.78
CA TYR A 112 1.16 -9.91 3.45
C TYR A 112 1.89 -11.07 2.79
N ILE A 113 2.04 -10.99 1.48
CA ILE A 113 2.75 -11.98 0.65
C ILE A 113 4.00 -11.31 0.08
N LEU A 114 5.12 -12.05 0.12
CA LEU A 114 6.42 -11.58 -0.33
C LEU A 114 6.80 -12.18 -1.68
N PRO A 115 7.62 -11.50 -2.48
CA PRO A 115 8.20 -12.07 -3.69
C PRO A 115 9.02 -13.34 -3.41
N ASN A 116 9.08 -14.25 -4.36
CA ASN A 116 9.89 -15.44 -4.26
C ASN A 116 11.34 -15.15 -4.65
N THR A 117 12.19 -14.91 -3.67
CA THR A 117 13.60 -14.50 -3.86
C THR A 117 14.59 -15.65 -4.08
N ARG A 118 14.14 -16.91 -4.10
CA ARG A 118 15.01 -18.08 -4.17
C ARG A 118 16.00 -18.05 -5.35
N TYR A 119 15.58 -17.53 -6.49
CA TYR A 119 16.45 -17.33 -7.64
C TYR A 119 17.65 -16.45 -7.33
N LEU A 120 17.41 -15.35 -6.60
CA LEU A 120 18.41 -14.36 -6.21
C LEU A 120 19.30 -14.87 -5.07
N GLU A 121 18.72 -15.59 -4.10
CA GLU A 121 19.46 -16.14 -2.95
C GLU A 121 20.58 -17.08 -3.40
N ASP A 122 20.33 -17.89 -4.44
CA ASP A 122 21.31 -18.81 -5.04
C ASP A 122 22.37 -18.05 -5.91
N ARG A 123 22.20 -16.73 -6.15
CA ARG A 123 23.03 -15.88 -7.04
C ARG A 123 23.40 -14.53 -6.44
N LYS A 124 23.38 -14.43 -5.13
CA LYS A 124 23.59 -13.16 -4.41
C LYS A 124 24.90 -12.44 -4.73
N ASP A 125 25.93 -13.19 -5.09
CA ASP A 125 27.23 -12.70 -5.52
C ASP A 125 27.23 -12.03 -6.90
N LYS A 126 26.20 -12.27 -7.72
CA LYS A 126 25.99 -11.63 -9.02
C LYS A 126 25.16 -10.36 -8.94
N ILE A 127 24.48 -10.10 -7.82
CA ILE A 127 23.59 -8.94 -7.69
C ILE A 127 24.44 -7.68 -7.48
N ARG A 128 24.36 -6.76 -8.45
CA ARG A 128 25.16 -5.53 -8.47
C ARG A 128 24.47 -4.36 -7.81
N ALA A 129 23.14 -4.24 -8.01
CA ALA A 129 22.36 -3.14 -7.52
C ALA A 129 20.88 -3.53 -7.39
N MET A 130 20.17 -2.80 -6.52
CA MET A 130 18.71 -2.74 -6.49
C MET A 130 18.28 -1.30 -6.82
N PHE A 131 17.34 -1.13 -7.74
CA PHE A 131 16.69 0.15 -8.02
C PHE A 131 15.29 0.12 -7.45
N VAL A 132 14.90 1.18 -6.77
CA VAL A 132 13.53 1.34 -6.26
C VAL A 132 12.89 2.51 -6.98
N THR A 133 11.83 2.21 -7.72
CA THR A 133 11.17 3.18 -8.61
C THR A 133 10.43 4.26 -7.83
N HIS A 134 9.78 3.91 -6.72
CA HIS A 134 9.09 4.85 -5.83
C HIS A 134 8.78 4.23 -4.45
N GLY A 135 8.21 5.03 -3.55
CA GLY A 135 8.10 4.69 -2.13
C GLY A 135 6.80 3.97 -1.70
N HIS A 136 5.98 3.43 -2.59
CA HIS A 136 4.81 2.64 -2.20
C HIS A 136 5.20 1.28 -1.63
N LEU A 137 4.37 0.71 -0.74
CA LEU A 137 4.70 -0.53 -0.03
C LEU A 137 4.72 -1.77 -0.92
N ASP A 138 3.98 -1.78 -1.99
CA ASP A 138 4.00 -2.82 -3.01
C ASP A 138 5.25 -2.76 -3.91
N HIS A 139 6.14 -1.76 -3.69
CA HIS A 139 7.46 -1.61 -4.31
C HIS A 139 8.62 -1.65 -3.30
N ILE A 140 8.39 -1.32 -2.01
CA ILE A 140 9.46 -1.32 -0.99
C ILE A 140 9.19 -2.23 0.21
N GLY A 141 7.96 -2.70 0.38
CA GLY A 141 7.51 -3.32 1.62
C GLY A 141 8.21 -4.61 2.00
N ALA A 142 8.75 -5.35 1.02
CA ALA A 142 9.49 -6.59 1.27
C ALA A 142 10.97 -6.38 1.60
N ILE A 143 11.54 -5.19 1.38
CA ILE A 143 12.97 -4.91 1.60
C ILE A 143 13.47 -5.45 2.95
N PRO A 144 12.84 -5.15 4.11
CA PRO A 144 13.34 -5.63 5.40
C PRO A 144 13.38 -7.16 5.55
N TYR A 145 12.60 -7.88 4.77
CA TYR A 145 12.49 -9.35 4.85
C TYR A 145 13.48 -10.08 3.94
N ILE A 146 13.89 -9.44 2.86
CA ILE A 146 14.63 -10.11 1.78
C ILE A 146 16.04 -9.57 1.58
N ILE A 147 16.34 -8.34 1.96
CA ILE A 147 17.59 -7.66 1.60
C ILE A 147 18.84 -8.44 2.01
N GLU A 148 18.87 -9.01 3.21
CA GLU A 148 19.99 -9.82 3.67
C GLU A 148 20.08 -11.16 2.93
N LYS A 149 18.95 -11.76 2.56
CA LYS A 149 18.90 -13.03 1.84
C LYS A 149 19.54 -12.94 0.46
N ILE A 150 19.37 -11.78 -0.18
CA ILE A 150 19.91 -11.50 -1.52
C ILE A 150 21.29 -10.80 -1.49
N GLY A 151 21.98 -10.80 -0.35
CA GLY A 151 23.37 -10.31 -0.24
C GLY A 151 23.51 -8.82 0.04
N SER A 152 22.46 -8.13 0.44
CA SER A 152 22.45 -6.70 0.79
C SER A 152 23.02 -5.78 -0.29
N PRO A 153 22.53 -5.83 -1.54
CA PRO A 153 22.97 -4.91 -2.59
C PRO A 153 22.67 -3.46 -2.20
N LYS A 154 23.43 -2.51 -2.79
CA LYS A 154 23.12 -1.08 -2.68
C LYS A 154 21.78 -0.79 -3.33
N ILE A 155 20.97 0.04 -2.67
CA ILE A 155 19.66 0.48 -3.16
C ILE A 155 19.81 1.89 -3.75
N TYR A 156 19.42 2.06 -4.99
CA TYR A 156 19.35 3.34 -5.69
C TYR A 156 17.90 3.78 -5.79
N THR A 157 17.59 4.97 -5.30
CA THR A 157 16.24 5.53 -5.36
C THR A 157 16.29 7.06 -5.18
N ARG A 158 15.20 7.75 -5.47
CA ARG A 158 15.09 9.19 -5.22
C ARG A 158 14.79 9.48 -3.75
N GLN A 159 14.84 10.76 -3.37
CA GLN A 159 14.85 11.19 -1.97
C GLN A 159 13.60 10.75 -1.18
N PHE A 160 12.41 10.89 -1.76
CA PHE A 160 11.18 10.45 -1.10
C PHE A 160 11.18 8.93 -0.87
N GLY A 161 11.57 8.15 -1.87
CA GLY A 161 11.71 6.70 -1.77
C GLY A 161 12.72 6.29 -0.69
N ALA A 162 13.87 6.97 -0.60
CA ALA A 162 14.88 6.72 0.42
C ALA A 162 14.31 6.89 1.85
N ILE A 163 13.56 7.97 2.08
CA ILE A 163 12.93 8.22 3.39
C ILE A 163 11.87 7.17 3.69
N MET A 164 11.06 6.77 2.70
CA MET A 164 10.05 5.73 2.88
C MET A 164 10.67 4.37 3.24
N ILE A 165 11.78 3.99 2.59
CA ILE A 165 12.53 2.77 2.93
C ILE A 165 13.08 2.86 4.36
N GLN A 166 13.66 4.01 4.74
CA GLN A 166 14.16 4.21 6.10
C GLN A 166 13.05 4.12 7.14
N LYS A 167 11.89 4.73 6.89
CA LYS A 167 10.72 4.64 7.76
C LYS A 167 10.20 3.21 7.88
N ARG A 168 10.14 2.47 6.77
CA ARG A 168 9.79 1.05 6.78
C ARG A 168 10.80 0.24 7.59
N GLN A 169 12.09 0.53 7.47
CA GLN A 169 13.16 -0.15 8.20
C GLN A 169 13.08 0.07 9.72
N GLU A 170 12.57 1.21 10.20
CA GLU A 170 12.36 1.49 11.62
C GLU A 170 11.46 0.45 12.32
N GLU A 171 10.56 -0.20 11.57
CA GLU A 171 9.70 -1.28 12.07
C GLU A 171 10.47 -2.61 12.28
N PHE A 172 11.70 -2.70 11.76
CA PHE A 172 12.55 -3.91 11.77
C PHE A 172 13.94 -3.64 12.37
N PRO A 173 14.03 -3.25 13.64
CA PRO A 173 15.30 -2.87 14.25
C PRO A 173 16.33 -4.00 14.31
N GLN A 174 15.90 -5.26 14.17
CA GLN A 174 16.76 -6.45 14.16
C GLN A 174 17.42 -6.71 12.80
N VAL A 175 16.97 -6.06 11.71
CA VAL A 175 17.53 -6.22 10.37
C VAL A 175 18.52 -5.11 10.11
N LYS A 176 19.67 -5.44 9.52
CA LYS A 176 20.69 -4.45 9.15
C LYS A 176 20.10 -3.42 8.20
N LYS A 177 20.37 -2.14 8.48
CA LYS A 177 19.94 -1.05 7.58
C LYS A 177 20.60 -1.21 6.21
N PRO A 178 19.81 -1.13 5.11
CA PRO A 178 20.37 -1.17 3.77
C PRO A 178 21.21 0.07 3.47
N GLU A 179 22.20 -0.06 2.60
CA GLU A 179 22.93 1.07 2.03
C GLU A 179 22.08 1.68 0.92
N ILE A 180 21.65 2.93 1.11
CA ILE A 180 20.80 3.66 0.16
C ILE A 180 21.61 4.78 -0.48
N ILE A 181 21.64 4.80 -1.79
CA ILE A 181 22.21 5.87 -2.62
C ILE A 181 21.02 6.69 -3.14
N THR A 182 20.96 7.93 -2.68
CA THR A 182 19.91 8.86 -3.11
C THR A 182 20.31 9.52 -4.43
N LEU A 183 19.40 9.48 -5.39
CA LEU A 183 19.57 10.06 -6.73
C LEU A 183 18.91 11.44 -6.80
N ASP A 184 19.58 12.39 -7.43
CA ASP A 184 19.11 13.75 -7.64
C ASP A 184 18.82 13.98 -9.13
N GLY A 185 17.54 13.81 -9.52
CA GLY A 185 17.12 14.09 -10.89
C GLY A 185 17.40 12.98 -11.89
N ASP A 186 17.74 13.36 -13.11
CA ASP A 186 18.02 12.49 -14.22
C ASP A 186 19.50 12.12 -14.21
N GLU A 187 19.80 10.95 -13.73
CA GLU A 187 21.18 10.48 -13.59
C GLU A 187 21.45 9.26 -14.47
N THR A 188 22.69 9.11 -14.86
CA THR A 188 23.17 7.91 -15.55
C THR A 188 24.26 7.25 -14.71
N ILE A 189 24.01 6.03 -14.26
CA ILE A 189 24.82 5.28 -13.31
C ILE A 189 25.41 4.07 -14.01
N ALA A 190 26.74 3.97 -14.08
CA ALA A 190 27.43 2.75 -14.52
C ALA A 190 27.42 1.73 -13.36
N ILE A 191 26.78 0.59 -13.56
CA ILE A 191 26.65 -0.47 -12.56
C ILE A 191 27.70 -1.57 -12.82
N SER A 192 27.86 -1.97 -14.08
CA SER A 192 28.84 -2.96 -14.53
C SER A 192 29.08 -2.79 -16.03
N ASP A 193 29.92 -3.64 -16.61
CA ASP A 193 30.12 -3.67 -18.07
C ASP A 193 28.84 -4.04 -18.83
N ASN A 194 27.91 -4.75 -18.17
CA ASN A 194 26.64 -5.18 -18.76
C ASN A 194 25.49 -4.20 -18.53
N PHE A 195 25.58 -3.33 -17.52
CA PHE A 195 24.45 -2.47 -17.12
C PHE A 195 24.89 -1.04 -16.84
N LYS A 196 24.30 -0.11 -17.56
CA LYS A 196 24.31 1.33 -17.29
C LYS A 196 22.86 1.79 -17.21
N ILE A 197 22.49 2.50 -16.16
CA ILE A 197 21.10 2.87 -15.86
C ILE A 197 20.94 4.37 -15.98
N GLU A 198 20.03 4.81 -16.86
CA GLU A 198 19.55 6.19 -16.93
C GLU A 198 18.21 6.25 -16.18
N THR A 199 18.09 7.16 -15.22
CA THR A 199 16.81 7.41 -14.50
C THR A 199 16.09 8.61 -15.09
N PHE A 200 14.76 8.62 -15.03
CA PHE A 200 13.94 9.76 -15.46
C PHE A 200 12.67 9.87 -14.61
N PRO A 201 12.10 11.08 -14.45
CA PRO A 201 10.88 11.27 -13.70
C PRO A 201 9.69 10.65 -14.43
N ILE A 202 8.74 10.15 -13.67
CA ILE A 202 7.41 9.74 -14.15
C ILE A 202 6.34 10.30 -13.23
N SER A 203 5.16 10.56 -13.77
CA SER A 203 4.03 11.02 -12.98
C SER A 203 3.30 9.84 -12.35
N HIS A 204 3.11 9.93 -11.03
CA HIS A 204 2.37 8.96 -10.24
C HIS A 204 1.74 9.66 -9.01
N ALA A 205 1.13 8.88 -8.12
CA ALA A 205 0.44 9.38 -6.93
C ALA A 205 1.39 9.84 -5.80
N ILE A 206 2.67 9.55 -5.90
CA ILE A 206 3.69 9.81 -4.88
C ILE A 206 4.87 10.56 -5.50
N PRO A 207 5.50 11.52 -4.78
CA PRO A 207 6.65 12.26 -5.28
C PRO A 207 7.83 11.37 -5.63
N ASP A 208 8.69 11.88 -6.49
CA ASP A 208 9.97 11.27 -6.86
C ASP A 208 9.85 9.88 -7.52
N SER A 209 8.71 9.58 -8.15
CA SER A 209 8.60 8.37 -8.96
C SER A 209 9.50 8.44 -10.19
N MET A 210 10.17 7.34 -10.51
CA MET A 210 11.12 7.29 -11.62
C MET A 210 10.97 6.04 -12.49
N GLY A 211 11.16 6.23 -13.80
CA GLY A 211 11.39 5.16 -14.75
C GLY A 211 12.90 4.95 -14.98
N LEU A 212 13.24 3.84 -15.60
CA LEU A 212 14.61 3.46 -15.90
C LEU A 212 14.79 3.18 -17.39
N ILE A 213 15.89 3.67 -17.98
CA ILE A 213 16.40 3.12 -19.25
C ILE A 213 17.64 2.31 -18.90
N ILE A 214 17.56 1.01 -19.17
CA ILE A 214 18.61 0.05 -18.88
C ILE A 214 19.39 -0.17 -20.14
N HIS A 215 20.56 0.46 -20.26
CA HIS A 215 21.47 0.28 -21.37
C HIS A 215 22.25 -0.99 -21.20
N THR A 216 22.26 -1.81 -22.25
CA THR A 216 23.00 -3.06 -22.30
C THR A 216 23.78 -3.18 -23.62
N PRO A 217 24.78 -4.05 -23.72
CA PRO A 217 25.54 -4.29 -24.98
C PRO A 217 24.69 -4.73 -26.18
N ILE A 218 23.46 -5.25 -25.93
CA ILE A 218 22.61 -5.80 -27.00
C ILE A 218 21.36 -4.95 -27.27
N GLY A 219 21.21 -3.82 -26.57
CA GLY A 219 20.10 -2.88 -26.75
C GLY A 219 19.54 -2.38 -25.42
N ASP A 220 18.72 -1.37 -25.52
CA ASP A 220 18.15 -0.66 -24.38
C ASP A 220 16.79 -1.25 -23.98
N ILE A 221 16.53 -1.28 -22.67
CA ILE A 221 15.22 -1.65 -22.08
C ILE A 221 14.65 -0.41 -21.42
N ALA A 222 13.44 -0.02 -21.79
CA ALA A 222 12.67 0.97 -21.04
C ALA A 222 11.82 0.24 -19.99
N PHE A 223 12.04 0.59 -18.72
CA PHE A 223 11.36 -0.02 -17.59
C PHE A 223 10.56 1.04 -16.83
N ILE A 224 9.24 0.99 -16.94
CA ILE A 224 8.30 1.95 -16.40
C ILE A 224 7.30 1.16 -15.53
N GLU A 225 7.40 1.36 -14.23
CA GLU A 225 6.45 0.79 -13.26
C GLU A 225 5.20 1.68 -13.16
N ASP A 226 4.68 1.90 -11.99
CA ASP A 226 3.45 2.65 -11.77
C ASP A 226 3.50 4.04 -12.40
N VAL A 227 2.65 4.27 -13.38
CA VAL A 227 2.65 5.49 -14.16
C VAL A 227 1.23 5.96 -14.49
N ARG A 228 1.07 7.27 -14.47
CA ARG A 228 -0.06 7.97 -15.06
C ARG A 228 0.48 9.11 -15.92
N VAL A 229 0.02 9.21 -17.15
CA VAL A 229 0.26 10.40 -17.97
C VAL A 229 -0.79 11.44 -17.61
N ASP A 230 -0.38 12.55 -17.01
CA ASP A 230 -1.31 13.62 -16.66
C ASP A 230 -1.75 14.38 -17.91
N ASN A 231 -3.02 14.71 -17.98
CA ASN A 231 -3.63 15.21 -19.23
C ASN A 231 -4.73 16.23 -18.94
N ILE A 232 -5.05 17.03 -19.94
CA ILE A 232 -6.24 17.89 -19.97
C ILE A 232 -7.08 17.46 -21.16
N GLU A 233 -8.27 16.94 -20.91
CA GLU A 233 -9.20 16.45 -21.94
C GLU A 233 -8.57 15.47 -22.93
N GLY A 234 -7.67 14.59 -22.46
CA GLY A 234 -6.98 13.59 -23.27
C GLY A 234 -5.74 14.12 -24.01
N VAL A 235 -5.31 15.34 -23.75
CA VAL A 235 -4.04 15.88 -24.25
C VAL A 235 -3.02 15.88 -23.13
N PRO A 236 -1.89 15.16 -23.26
CA PRO A 236 -0.84 15.18 -22.25
C PRO A 236 -0.37 16.60 -21.95
N THR A 237 -0.06 16.88 -20.68
CA THR A 237 0.47 18.18 -20.29
C THR A 237 1.86 18.42 -20.89
N ASP A 238 2.29 19.69 -20.98
CA ASP A 238 3.62 20.04 -21.49
C ASP A 238 4.72 19.36 -20.70
N VAL A 239 4.53 19.14 -19.38
CA VAL A 239 5.46 18.42 -18.51
C VAL A 239 5.62 16.99 -18.98
N GLU A 240 4.52 16.29 -19.24
CA GLU A 240 4.53 14.91 -19.74
C GLU A 240 5.19 14.82 -21.12
N ILE A 241 4.82 15.73 -22.04
CA ILE A 241 5.42 15.77 -23.37
C ILE A 241 6.95 15.95 -23.27
N GLU A 242 7.43 16.83 -22.41
CA GLU A 242 8.87 17.07 -22.21
C GLU A 242 9.58 15.85 -21.64
N GLN A 243 8.99 15.23 -20.63
CA GLN A 243 9.56 14.03 -19.99
C GLN A 243 9.75 12.88 -21.00
N TYR A 244 8.75 12.65 -21.85
CA TYR A 244 8.76 11.53 -22.81
C TYR A 244 9.44 11.85 -24.15
N LYS A 245 9.92 13.07 -24.39
CA LYS A 245 10.77 13.38 -25.58
C LYS A 245 12.02 12.52 -25.65
N ARG A 246 12.53 12.04 -24.51
CA ARG A 246 13.71 11.15 -24.44
C ARG A 246 13.54 9.84 -25.20
N PHE A 247 12.31 9.42 -25.47
CA PHE A 247 11.99 8.20 -26.22
C PHE A 247 11.92 8.42 -27.71
N LYS A 248 11.76 9.68 -28.17
CA LYS A 248 11.57 10.01 -29.58
C LYS A 248 12.79 9.60 -30.41
N GLY A 249 12.55 8.75 -31.41
CA GLY A 249 13.58 8.28 -32.34
C GLY A 249 14.58 7.28 -31.75
N LYS A 250 14.34 6.78 -30.54
CA LYS A 250 15.10 5.68 -29.96
C LYS A 250 14.41 4.34 -30.25
N GLU A 251 15.22 3.31 -30.49
CA GLU A 251 14.75 1.94 -30.58
C GLU A 251 15.06 1.23 -29.26
N PHE A 252 14.09 0.51 -28.74
CA PHE A 252 14.22 -0.26 -27.51
C PHE A 252 14.09 -1.74 -27.80
N LEU A 253 14.93 -2.56 -27.16
CA LEU A 253 14.83 -4.01 -27.19
C LEU A 253 13.53 -4.48 -26.52
N LEU A 254 13.12 -3.80 -25.45
CA LEU A 254 11.90 -4.09 -24.69
C LEU A 254 11.38 -2.82 -24.02
N LEU A 255 10.06 -2.72 -23.96
CA LEU A 255 9.34 -1.81 -23.07
C LEU A 255 8.55 -2.66 -22.07
N THR A 256 8.78 -2.42 -20.77
CA THR A 256 7.89 -2.86 -19.69
C THR A 256 7.13 -1.65 -19.16
N MET A 257 5.83 -1.79 -18.94
CA MET A 257 4.98 -0.67 -18.54
C MET A 257 3.83 -1.14 -17.67
N ASP A 258 3.40 -0.26 -16.75
CA ASP A 258 2.18 -0.41 -15.97
C ASP A 258 0.97 -0.70 -16.85
N SER A 259 0.23 -1.74 -16.50
CA SER A 259 -1.00 -2.13 -17.19
C SER A 259 -2.20 -2.29 -16.25
N THR A 260 -2.10 -1.76 -15.03
CA THR A 260 -3.10 -1.93 -13.95
C THR A 260 -4.52 -1.53 -14.38
N SER A 261 -4.67 -0.48 -15.16
CA SER A 261 -5.98 -0.02 -15.64
C SER A 261 -6.14 -0.09 -17.16
N VAL A 262 -5.34 -0.89 -17.87
CA VAL A 262 -5.34 -0.98 -19.35
C VAL A 262 -6.69 -1.41 -19.94
N GLU A 263 -7.53 -2.10 -19.21
CA GLU A 263 -8.88 -2.49 -19.63
C GLU A 263 -9.89 -1.31 -19.64
N LYS A 264 -9.58 -0.20 -18.97
CA LYS A 264 -10.41 1.01 -18.97
C LYS A 264 -10.09 1.82 -20.22
N PRO A 265 -11.05 2.01 -21.15
CA PRO A 265 -10.83 2.82 -22.32
C PRO A 265 -10.71 4.30 -21.96
N GLY A 266 -10.06 5.08 -22.80
CA GLY A 266 -9.88 6.51 -22.66
C GLY A 266 -8.73 6.88 -21.72
N TRP A 267 -8.64 8.13 -21.40
CA TRP A 267 -7.65 8.71 -20.52
C TRP A 267 -8.07 8.64 -19.06
N SER A 268 -7.10 8.53 -18.16
CA SER A 268 -7.36 8.69 -16.72
C SER A 268 -7.79 10.13 -16.43
N LEU A 269 -8.66 10.30 -15.42
CA LEU A 269 -9.04 11.64 -14.96
C LEU A 269 -7.78 12.39 -14.52
N SER A 270 -7.67 13.66 -14.96
CA SER A 270 -6.59 14.54 -14.57
C SER A 270 -6.58 14.82 -13.07
N GLU A 271 -5.42 14.78 -12.44
CA GLU A 271 -5.28 15.20 -11.04
C GLU A 271 -5.58 16.68 -10.86
N GLN A 272 -5.31 17.51 -11.88
CA GLN A 272 -5.66 18.94 -11.86
C GLN A 272 -7.17 19.13 -11.69
N ILE A 273 -8.00 18.41 -12.46
CA ILE A 273 -9.48 18.47 -12.32
C ILE A 273 -9.91 18.04 -10.91
N VAL A 274 -9.30 16.98 -10.39
CA VAL A 274 -9.58 16.50 -9.01
C VAL A 274 -9.29 17.60 -7.99
N VAL A 275 -8.14 18.26 -8.10
CA VAL A 275 -7.72 19.33 -7.19
C VAL A 275 -8.65 20.54 -7.29
N GLU A 276 -9.00 20.96 -8.51
CA GLU A 276 -9.93 22.06 -8.76
C GLU A 276 -11.32 21.80 -8.15
N ASN A 277 -11.84 20.60 -8.31
CA ASN A 277 -13.12 20.19 -7.73
C ASN A 277 -13.06 20.16 -6.20
N ILE A 278 -11.99 19.63 -5.61
CA ILE A 278 -11.79 19.65 -4.15
C ILE A 278 -11.66 21.10 -3.64
N GLU A 279 -10.92 21.96 -4.33
CA GLU A 279 -10.80 23.40 -3.99
C GLU A 279 -12.17 24.08 -4.05
N GLN A 280 -12.98 23.79 -5.05
CA GLN A 280 -14.35 24.34 -5.17
C GLN A 280 -15.23 23.87 -4.01
N ILE A 281 -15.19 22.58 -3.65
CA ILE A 281 -15.90 22.06 -2.48
C ILE A 281 -15.40 22.76 -1.19
N MET A 282 -14.08 22.96 -1.06
CA MET A 282 -13.53 23.71 0.09
C MET A 282 -14.05 25.13 0.20
N LYS A 283 -14.31 25.83 -0.92
CA LYS A 283 -14.88 27.17 -0.95
C LYS A 283 -16.34 27.20 -0.48
N GLU A 284 -17.11 26.21 -0.88
CA GLU A 284 -18.57 26.18 -0.70
C GLU A 284 -19.03 25.69 0.67
N VAL A 285 -18.22 24.88 1.35
CA VAL A 285 -18.61 24.30 2.65
C VAL A 285 -18.77 25.36 3.72
N LYS A 286 -19.88 25.28 4.48
CA LYS A 286 -20.19 26.19 5.59
C LYS A 286 -19.82 25.61 6.96
N GLY A 287 -19.64 24.30 7.05
CA GLY A 287 -19.15 23.57 8.21
C GLY A 287 -17.71 23.08 8.01
N ARG A 288 -17.27 22.13 8.85
CA ARG A 288 -15.96 21.49 8.68
C ARG A 288 -15.98 20.61 7.44
N LEU A 289 -14.89 20.63 6.67
CA LEU A 289 -14.65 19.67 5.60
C LEU A 289 -13.75 18.54 6.12
N ILE A 290 -14.21 17.29 6.01
CA ILE A 290 -13.45 16.11 6.41
C ILE A 290 -13.20 15.28 5.16
N VAL A 291 -11.96 15.18 4.73
CA VAL A 291 -11.56 14.49 3.50
C VAL A 291 -10.92 13.16 3.85
N GLY A 292 -11.61 12.06 3.53
CA GLY A 292 -11.06 10.71 3.61
C GLY A 292 -10.35 10.36 2.30
N THR A 293 -9.04 10.09 2.35
CA THR A 293 -8.24 9.73 1.19
C THR A 293 -7.16 8.70 1.56
N PHE A 294 -6.47 8.16 0.56
CA PHE A 294 -5.31 7.30 0.80
C PHE A 294 -4.11 8.12 1.27
N ALA A 295 -3.41 7.64 2.28
CA ALA A 295 -2.18 8.26 2.73
C ALA A 295 -1.03 8.17 1.70
N SER A 296 -1.14 7.26 0.74
CA SER A 296 -0.23 7.08 -0.38
C SER A 296 -0.45 8.09 -1.53
N GLN A 297 -1.58 8.80 -1.55
CA GLN A 297 -1.86 9.87 -2.52
C GLN A 297 -1.18 11.18 -2.09
N VAL A 298 0.14 11.15 -2.02
CA VAL A 298 0.93 12.25 -1.42
C VAL A 298 0.81 13.53 -2.22
N GLU A 299 0.79 13.44 -3.56
CA GLU A 299 0.61 14.61 -4.43
C GLU A 299 -0.75 15.29 -4.18
N ARG A 300 -1.81 14.52 -4.01
CA ARG A 300 -3.14 15.06 -3.66
C ARG A 300 -3.17 15.69 -2.27
N ILE A 301 -2.49 15.08 -1.30
CA ILE A 301 -2.39 15.66 0.05
C ILE A 301 -1.68 17.00 0.00
N LYS A 302 -0.59 17.13 -0.77
CA LYS A 302 0.11 18.38 -1.02
C LYS A 302 -0.84 19.43 -1.60
N ALA A 303 -1.50 19.10 -2.71
CA ALA A 303 -2.42 19.99 -3.39
C ALA A 303 -3.59 20.45 -2.49
N MET A 304 -4.14 19.56 -1.65
CA MET A 304 -5.16 19.94 -0.67
C MET A 304 -4.66 20.92 0.39
N ILE A 305 -3.41 20.76 0.87
CA ILE A 305 -2.80 21.69 1.83
C ILE A 305 -2.55 23.05 1.16
N GLU A 306 -2.06 23.08 -0.07
CA GLU A 306 -1.87 24.29 -0.85
C GLU A 306 -3.20 25.02 -1.11
N SER A 307 -4.24 24.32 -1.52
CA SER A 307 -5.59 24.87 -1.70
C SER A 307 -6.15 25.44 -0.40
N ALA A 308 -5.97 24.74 0.72
CA ALA A 308 -6.37 25.24 2.04
C ALA A 308 -5.61 26.52 2.42
N THR A 309 -4.29 26.56 2.17
CA THR A 309 -3.47 27.76 2.39
C THR A 309 -3.96 28.94 1.55
N LYS A 310 -4.20 28.74 0.26
CA LYS A 310 -4.73 29.74 -0.68
C LYS A 310 -6.08 30.29 -0.23
N LEU A 311 -6.92 29.45 0.37
CA LEU A 311 -8.26 29.82 0.87
C LEU A 311 -8.26 30.35 2.31
N GLY A 312 -7.09 30.48 2.95
CA GLY A 312 -6.96 30.94 4.33
C GLY A 312 -7.61 29.99 5.34
N LYS A 313 -7.63 28.68 5.04
CA LYS A 313 -8.15 27.66 5.93
C LYS A 313 -7.02 26.98 6.73
N LYS A 314 -7.38 26.35 7.84
CA LYS A 314 -6.48 25.53 8.65
C LYS A 314 -6.71 24.06 8.36
N VAL A 315 -5.63 23.28 8.42
CA VAL A 315 -5.65 21.84 8.10
C VAL A 315 -5.28 21.04 9.35
N VAL A 316 -6.09 20.03 9.66
CA VAL A 316 -5.78 19.02 10.67
C VAL A 316 -5.55 17.68 9.96
N ILE A 317 -4.48 16.99 10.33
CA ILE A 317 -4.10 15.69 9.76
C ILE A 317 -4.41 14.59 10.78
N GLU A 318 -5.19 13.57 10.38
CA GLU A 318 -5.49 12.44 11.24
C GLU A 318 -5.32 11.08 10.55
N GLY A 319 -4.70 10.17 11.31
CA GLY A 319 -4.24 8.86 10.84
C GLY A 319 -2.72 8.77 10.85
N ARG A 320 -2.18 7.63 11.30
CA ARG A 320 -0.73 7.48 11.48
C ARG A 320 0.03 7.64 10.15
N SER A 321 -0.34 6.89 9.14
CA SER A 321 0.29 6.95 7.81
C SER A 321 0.14 8.33 7.17
N MET A 322 -1.00 8.99 7.32
CA MET A 322 -1.24 10.35 6.83
C MET A 322 -0.28 11.37 7.48
N LYS A 323 -0.13 11.29 8.82
CA LYS A 323 0.82 12.12 9.57
C LYS A 323 2.25 11.90 9.08
N THR A 324 2.66 10.63 8.86
CA THR A 324 3.98 10.30 8.33
C THR A 324 4.21 10.93 6.95
N SER A 325 3.24 10.83 6.03
CA SER A 325 3.36 11.45 4.71
C SER A 325 3.52 12.96 4.80
N VAL A 326 2.73 13.64 5.65
CA VAL A 326 2.83 15.10 5.84
C VAL A 326 4.13 15.50 6.55
N GLU A 327 4.64 14.71 7.49
CA GLU A 327 5.96 14.93 8.11
C GLU A 327 7.09 14.88 7.07
N ILE A 328 7.03 13.93 6.12
CA ILE A 328 8.00 13.84 5.03
C ILE A 328 7.89 15.05 4.10
N ILE A 329 6.67 15.42 3.69
CA ILE A 329 6.41 16.63 2.89
C ILE A 329 7.05 17.86 3.55
N LYS A 330 6.85 18.02 4.86
CA LYS A 330 7.40 19.11 5.66
C LYS A 330 8.93 19.04 5.77
N HIS A 331 9.49 17.87 6.02
CA HIS A 331 10.93 17.64 6.13
C HIS A 331 11.65 18.00 4.83
N LEU A 332 11.10 17.58 3.70
CA LEU A 332 11.62 17.87 2.36
C LEU A 332 11.28 19.27 1.86
N LYS A 333 10.49 20.05 2.63
CA LYS A 333 10.03 21.39 2.25
C LYS A 333 9.38 21.46 0.86
N LEU A 334 8.60 20.42 0.53
CA LEU A 334 7.96 20.31 -0.79
C LEU A 334 6.90 21.39 -1.00
N ILE A 335 6.21 21.82 0.08
CA ILE A 335 5.22 22.89 0.10
C ILE A 335 5.27 23.65 1.43
N ASP A 336 4.58 24.81 1.49
CA ASP A 336 4.29 25.48 2.77
C ASP A 336 3.24 24.70 3.57
N THR A 337 3.57 24.32 4.78
CA THR A 337 2.69 23.60 5.72
C THR A 337 2.27 24.45 6.92
N SER A 338 2.39 25.78 6.84
CA SER A 338 2.06 26.70 7.95
C SER A 338 0.56 26.70 8.32
N CYS A 339 -0.30 26.28 7.41
CA CYS A 339 -1.72 26.11 7.67
C CYS A 339 -2.05 24.82 8.46
N VAL A 340 -1.11 23.85 8.55
CA VAL A 340 -1.32 22.59 9.28
C VAL A 340 -1.16 22.83 10.78
N ILE A 341 -2.23 22.54 11.53
CA ILE A 341 -2.29 22.74 12.97
C ILE A 341 -2.49 21.43 13.74
N PRO A 342 -2.08 21.35 15.00
CA PRO A 342 -2.42 20.21 15.86
C PRO A 342 -3.93 20.06 16.05
N ILE A 343 -4.40 18.81 16.17
CA ILE A 343 -5.84 18.54 16.40
C ILE A 343 -6.37 19.19 17.70
N THR A 344 -5.49 19.45 18.67
CA THR A 344 -5.85 20.13 19.92
C THR A 344 -6.27 21.59 19.72
N GLU A 345 -5.91 22.19 18.60
CA GLU A 345 -6.24 23.58 18.27
C GLU A 345 -7.49 23.69 17.38
N MET A 346 -8.07 22.57 16.94
CA MET A 346 -9.17 22.57 15.95
C MET A 346 -10.42 23.33 16.43
N GLU A 347 -10.74 23.29 17.73
CA GLU A 347 -11.93 23.96 18.26
C GLU A 347 -11.79 25.49 18.35
N SER A 348 -10.58 26.03 18.19
CA SER A 348 -10.31 27.48 18.08
C SER A 348 -10.55 28.03 16.67
N VAL A 349 -10.73 27.14 15.69
CA VAL A 349 -10.92 27.49 14.28
C VAL A 349 -12.40 27.49 13.93
N ALA A 350 -12.86 28.52 13.23
CA ALA A 350 -14.25 28.56 12.74
C ALA A 350 -14.51 27.34 11.82
N PRO A 351 -15.67 26.67 11.94
CA PRO A 351 -15.94 25.43 11.21
C PRO A 351 -15.72 25.53 9.68
N ASP A 352 -16.15 26.62 9.07
CA ASP A 352 -15.99 26.88 7.63
C ASP A 352 -14.51 27.12 7.21
N LYS A 353 -13.62 27.31 8.18
CA LYS A 353 -12.18 27.48 7.99
C LYS A 353 -11.36 26.24 8.34
N LEU A 354 -12.02 25.13 8.70
CA LEU A 354 -11.34 23.91 9.11
C LEU A 354 -11.48 22.81 8.06
N VAL A 355 -10.36 22.31 7.59
CA VAL A 355 -10.24 21.12 6.74
C VAL A 355 -9.53 20.02 7.53
N MET A 356 -10.07 18.82 7.51
CA MET A 356 -9.43 17.64 8.13
C MET A 356 -9.11 16.66 7.04
N ILE A 357 -7.84 16.29 6.88
CA ILE A 357 -7.40 15.25 5.94
C ILE A 357 -7.13 13.98 6.75
N VAL A 358 -7.86 12.91 6.46
CA VAL A 358 -7.92 11.74 7.34
C VAL A 358 -7.76 10.43 6.56
N THR A 359 -7.20 9.40 7.23
CA THR A 359 -7.22 8.03 6.72
C THR A 359 -8.58 7.39 6.89
N GLY A 360 -8.88 6.35 6.10
CA GLY A 360 -10.08 5.54 6.27
C GLY A 360 -11.06 5.59 5.10
N GLY A 361 -10.64 6.09 3.94
CA GLY A 361 -11.46 6.09 2.72
C GLY A 361 -11.87 4.70 2.24
N GLN A 362 -11.18 3.64 2.69
CA GLN A 362 -11.49 2.24 2.38
C GLN A 362 -12.24 1.48 3.48
N GLY A 363 -12.69 2.18 4.51
CA GLY A 363 -13.46 1.56 5.61
C GLY A 363 -12.63 0.73 6.58
N GLU A 364 -11.30 0.91 6.60
CA GLU A 364 -10.41 0.21 7.51
C GLU A 364 -10.81 0.46 8.97
N GLU A 365 -10.94 -0.60 9.74
CA GLU A 365 -11.53 -0.59 11.09
C GLU A 365 -10.87 0.41 12.05
N PHE A 366 -9.53 0.47 12.01
CA PHE A 366 -8.75 1.32 12.92
C PHE A 366 -8.38 2.69 12.34
N ALA A 367 -8.81 3.01 11.13
CA ALA A 367 -8.54 4.28 10.50
C ALA A 367 -9.31 5.44 11.16
N ALA A 368 -8.82 6.66 10.96
CA ALA A 368 -9.36 7.83 11.63
C ALA A 368 -10.85 8.05 11.31
N LEU A 369 -11.23 7.99 10.03
CA LEU A 369 -12.61 8.23 9.61
C LEU A 369 -13.58 7.17 10.17
N ASN A 370 -13.20 5.90 10.18
CA ASN A 370 -14.05 4.85 10.75
C ASN A 370 -14.22 5.01 12.26
N ARG A 371 -13.15 5.41 12.98
CA ARG A 371 -13.26 5.75 14.41
C ARG A 371 -14.15 6.96 14.67
N MET A 372 -14.15 7.96 13.79
CA MET A 372 -15.08 9.09 13.86
C MET A 372 -16.52 8.63 13.63
N ALA A 373 -16.77 7.83 12.61
CA ALA A 373 -18.10 7.29 12.28
C ALA A 373 -18.67 6.40 13.40
N THR A 374 -17.84 5.60 14.06
CA THR A 374 -18.22 4.73 15.18
C THR A 374 -18.19 5.44 16.55
N LYS A 375 -17.92 6.75 16.60
CA LYS A 375 -17.80 7.55 17.83
C LYS A 375 -16.70 7.06 18.79
N SER A 376 -15.73 6.32 18.29
CA SER A 376 -14.57 5.83 19.06
C SER A 376 -13.32 6.71 18.93
N HIS A 377 -13.40 7.78 18.13
CA HIS A 377 -12.32 8.76 18.02
C HIS A 377 -12.28 9.66 19.26
N LYS A 378 -11.10 9.80 19.88
CA LYS A 378 -10.98 10.47 21.20
C LYS A 378 -11.25 11.98 21.17
N GLN A 379 -10.99 12.65 20.05
CA GLN A 379 -11.00 14.11 19.97
C GLN A 379 -12.01 14.66 18.96
N VAL A 380 -12.51 13.84 18.04
CA VAL A 380 -13.41 14.28 16.97
C VAL A 380 -14.73 13.55 17.05
N THR A 381 -15.80 14.31 17.11
CA THR A 381 -17.19 13.85 16.93
C THR A 381 -17.73 14.47 15.65
N LEU A 382 -18.32 13.65 14.78
CA LEU A 382 -18.97 14.13 13.55
C LEU A 382 -20.24 14.91 13.92
N ARG A 383 -20.51 15.99 13.16
CA ARG A 383 -21.62 16.91 13.37
C ARG A 383 -22.48 16.95 12.10
N LYS A 384 -23.74 17.29 12.24
CA LYS A 384 -24.68 17.42 11.11
C LYS A 384 -24.22 18.44 10.05
N GLU A 385 -23.54 19.49 10.51
CA GLU A 385 -23.03 20.56 9.66
C GLU A 385 -21.75 20.20 8.91
N ASP A 386 -21.13 19.05 9.23
CA ASP A 386 -19.92 18.60 8.56
C ASP A 386 -20.21 18.18 7.12
N THR A 387 -19.23 18.40 6.25
CA THR A 387 -19.18 17.78 4.93
C THR A 387 -18.07 16.75 4.92
N ILE A 388 -18.38 15.51 4.55
CA ILE A 388 -17.45 14.41 4.47
C ILE A 388 -17.23 14.11 2.99
N LEU A 389 -15.99 14.26 2.52
CA LEU A 389 -15.57 13.98 1.16
C LEU A 389 -14.77 12.68 1.12
N LEU A 390 -15.24 11.68 0.38
CA LEU A 390 -14.51 10.44 0.14
C LEU A 390 -13.75 10.57 -1.19
N SER A 391 -12.51 11.06 -1.12
CA SER A 391 -11.60 11.25 -2.25
C SER A 391 -10.78 9.97 -2.49
N SER A 392 -11.48 8.86 -2.68
CA SER A 392 -10.88 7.56 -3.00
C SER A 392 -11.88 6.70 -3.77
N SER A 393 -11.43 5.97 -4.79
CA SER A 393 -12.21 4.88 -5.39
C SER A 393 -12.28 3.69 -4.43
N ILE A 394 -13.24 2.80 -4.65
CA ILE A 394 -13.36 1.59 -3.83
C ILE A 394 -12.48 0.51 -4.43
N ILE A 395 -11.51 0.03 -3.66
CA ILE A 395 -10.77 -1.18 -4.01
C ILE A 395 -11.74 -2.36 -3.92
N PRO A 396 -11.84 -3.24 -4.94
CA PRO A 396 -12.85 -4.30 -4.99
C PRO A 396 -12.95 -5.15 -3.72
N THR A 397 -11.80 -5.50 -3.11
CA THR A 397 -11.74 -6.27 -1.86
C THR A 397 -12.32 -5.52 -0.65
N ASN A 398 -12.42 -4.19 -0.70
CA ASN A 398 -12.89 -3.34 0.38
C ASN A 398 -14.36 -2.90 0.24
N PHE A 399 -15.07 -3.40 -0.78
CA PHE A 399 -16.45 -2.97 -1.07
C PHE A 399 -17.38 -3.04 0.14
N THR A 400 -17.36 -4.15 0.87
CA THR A 400 -18.18 -4.37 2.07
C THR A 400 -17.81 -3.40 3.19
N ALA A 401 -16.52 -3.17 3.42
CA ALA A 401 -16.04 -2.26 4.46
C ALA A 401 -16.42 -0.81 4.16
N VAL A 402 -16.27 -0.38 2.90
CA VAL A 402 -16.65 0.98 2.48
C VAL A 402 -18.17 1.18 2.56
N THR A 403 -18.97 0.17 2.18
CA THR A 403 -20.43 0.24 2.32
C THR A 403 -20.84 0.42 3.78
N LYS A 404 -20.27 -0.36 4.70
CA LYS A 404 -20.51 -0.21 6.14
C LYS A 404 -20.09 1.17 6.65
N LEU A 405 -18.94 1.66 6.22
CA LEU A 405 -18.49 3.01 6.58
C LEU A 405 -19.51 4.07 6.10
N LYS A 406 -19.94 4.01 4.85
CA LYS A 406 -20.95 4.92 4.29
C LYS A 406 -22.24 4.89 5.10
N ASP A 407 -22.76 3.72 5.47
CA ASP A 407 -23.95 3.57 6.30
C ASP A 407 -23.77 4.26 7.67
N LEU A 408 -22.60 4.13 8.30
CA LEU A 408 -22.29 4.78 9.57
C LEU A 408 -22.22 6.31 9.41
N LEU A 409 -21.62 6.79 8.34
CA LEU A 409 -21.51 8.22 8.04
C LEU A 409 -22.88 8.85 7.76
N TYR A 410 -23.75 8.21 6.99
CA TYR A 410 -25.11 8.69 6.72
C TYR A 410 -25.96 8.83 8.00
N ARG A 411 -25.71 8.01 9.03
CA ARG A 411 -26.39 8.11 10.34
C ARG A 411 -25.98 9.33 11.18
N THR A 412 -24.98 10.09 10.73
CA THR A 412 -24.54 11.31 11.41
C THR A 412 -25.26 12.56 10.92
N ASP A 413 -26.12 12.43 9.90
CA ASP A 413 -26.78 13.53 9.17
C ASP A 413 -25.79 14.51 8.49
N ALA A 414 -24.50 14.19 8.45
CA ALA A 414 -23.52 14.98 7.71
C ALA A 414 -23.72 14.85 6.19
N ARG A 415 -23.34 15.89 5.45
CA ARG A 415 -23.31 15.82 3.98
C ARG A 415 -22.17 14.93 3.53
N ILE A 416 -22.46 13.90 2.71
CA ILE A 416 -21.44 13.00 2.17
C ILE A 416 -21.34 13.24 0.68
N ILE A 417 -20.08 13.38 0.19
CA ILE A 417 -19.73 13.51 -1.22
C ILE A 417 -18.73 12.39 -1.51
N THR A 418 -18.95 11.64 -2.57
CA THR A 418 -18.08 10.56 -3.01
C THR A 418 -17.50 10.85 -4.40
N TYR A 419 -16.53 10.05 -4.84
CA TYR A 419 -15.98 10.16 -6.19
C TYR A 419 -17.04 9.89 -7.31
N VAL A 420 -18.18 9.32 -6.97
CA VAL A 420 -19.31 9.13 -7.90
C VAL A 420 -20.14 10.41 -8.04
N ASP A 421 -20.20 11.20 -6.96
CA ASP A 421 -20.99 12.44 -6.93
C ASP A 421 -20.23 13.63 -7.55
N ALA A 422 -18.90 13.58 -7.46
CA ALA A 422 -18.00 14.59 -8.02
C ALA A 422 -16.67 13.94 -8.41
N GLU A 423 -15.99 14.48 -9.39
CA GLU A 423 -14.69 14.02 -9.87
C GLU A 423 -13.58 14.44 -8.88
N VAL A 424 -13.55 13.79 -7.72
CA VAL A 424 -12.65 14.09 -6.60
C VAL A 424 -11.60 13.01 -6.36
N HIS A 425 -11.46 12.08 -7.29
CA HIS A 425 -10.45 11.04 -7.24
C HIS A 425 -10.00 10.62 -8.63
N ALA A 426 -8.70 10.61 -8.85
CA ALA A 426 -8.04 9.99 -9.98
C ALA A 426 -7.17 8.81 -9.50
N SER A 427 -7.04 7.79 -10.33
CA SER A 427 -6.10 6.69 -10.10
C SER A 427 -4.66 7.17 -10.20
N GLY A 428 -3.72 6.53 -9.52
CA GLY A 428 -2.28 6.69 -9.76
C GLY A 428 -1.81 6.01 -11.05
N HIS A 429 -2.67 5.21 -11.68
CA HIS A 429 -2.37 4.41 -12.87
C HIS A 429 -3.10 4.94 -14.09
N GLY A 430 -2.43 4.90 -15.25
CA GLY A 430 -2.99 5.27 -16.54
C GLY A 430 -4.12 4.33 -16.96
N SER A 431 -5.09 4.86 -17.73
CA SER A 431 -6.01 4.05 -18.52
C SER A 431 -5.35 3.64 -19.83
N ARG A 432 -6.12 3.06 -20.78
CA ARG A 432 -5.57 2.45 -22.01
C ARG A 432 -4.81 3.40 -22.92
N GLU A 433 -5.29 4.60 -23.13
CA GLU A 433 -4.70 5.65 -23.95
C GLU A 433 -3.76 6.52 -23.12
#